data_671d08e7119147cd5522ca11bf41094b
#
_entry.id   671d08e7119147cd5522ca11bf41094b
#
_cell.length_a   1.000
_cell.length_b   1.000
_cell.length_c   1.000
_cell.angle_alpha   90.00
_cell.angle_beta   90.00
_cell.angle_gamma   90.00
#
_symmetry.space_group_name_H-M   'P 1'
#
loop_
_entity.id
_entity.type
_entity.pdbx_description
1 polymer ?
#
loop_
_entity_poly.entity_id
_entity_poly.type
_entity_poly.pdbx_seq_one_letter_code
_entity_poly.pdbx_strand_id
1 'polypeptide(L)'
;MPDDDIKASLRAAFQGRVLDDADALAPHLTDYRKRWTGRTLALAQPDSTEDVAKLVHWCRERRVAIYPQGGNTGLVGGSVPDGDGHSIVLSLARMNAILDVDRYNNTLTAQAGAVLANVQEAAAQADRLFPLSLGAEGSCTLGGNLATNAGGIQVLRYGNARDLCLGLEVVTPDGQIWNGLRGLRKDNTGYDLKQLFIGAEGTLGIITAATVKLYPRPAAQMTAFAAVPDPQSAVQLLSLAQSYLSASLTAFELISGPAVELVLQHTPGARSPVPAKAPYYVLLESSDAESAAHATERFEALMEAAFEADIVTDAAIASTLAQSASFWQIRHHLPEAQSIDGENIKHDISLPISRIGEFIDAAQTAVHGVLPNARIFVFGHVGDGNLHYNVSTPPGADASAYQAMRNSEKAISGAVYDVVARMNGSISAEHGVGQLRVGSIGRYKPANEMAMMASIKRLFDPLGLFNPGRVIAAD
;
A
#
# COMPACT_ATOMS: atom_id res chain seq x y z
N MET A 1 7.50 -19.81 -33.13
CA MET A 1 8.60 -20.68 -32.61
C MET A 1 8.00 -21.60 -31.58
N PRO A 2 8.42 -22.85 -31.48
CA PRO A 2 8.11 -23.68 -30.32
C PRO A 2 8.57 -23.02 -29.02
N ASP A 3 7.90 -23.26 -27.90
CA ASP A 3 8.21 -22.60 -26.61
C ASP A 3 9.65 -22.90 -26.17
N ASP A 4 10.18 -24.07 -26.46
CA ASP A 4 11.55 -24.45 -26.11
C ASP A 4 12.61 -23.60 -26.85
N ASP A 5 12.39 -23.25 -28.12
CA ASP A 5 13.26 -22.37 -28.89
C ASP A 5 13.23 -20.92 -28.32
N ILE A 6 12.05 -20.48 -27.88
CA ILE A 6 11.88 -19.16 -27.26
C ILE A 6 12.67 -19.11 -25.95
N LYS A 7 12.54 -20.12 -25.09
CA LYS A 7 13.24 -20.22 -23.79
C LYS A 7 14.76 -20.33 -23.98
N ALA A 8 15.21 -21.11 -24.96
CA ALA A 8 16.65 -21.20 -25.29
C ALA A 8 17.22 -19.85 -25.73
N SER A 9 16.48 -19.12 -26.57
CA SER A 9 16.87 -17.78 -27.03
C SER A 9 16.88 -16.75 -25.89
N LEU A 10 15.96 -16.87 -24.91
CA LEU A 10 15.94 -16.03 -23.72
C LEU A 10 17.20 -16.23 -22.86
N ARG A 11 17.57 -17.50 -22.61
CA ARG A 11 18.79 -17.84 -21.86
C ARG A 11 20.07 -17.34 -22.54
N ALA A 12 20.06 -17.25 -23.86
CA ALA A 12 21.22 -16.74 -24.63
C ALA A 12 21.33 -15.22 -24.63
N ALA A 13 20.20 -14.51 -24.55
CA ALA A 13 20.17 -13.05 -24.63
C ALA A 13 20.44 -12.35 -23.27
N PHE A 14 20.38 -13.07 -22.17
CA PHE A 14 20.27 -12.52 -20.83
C PHE A 14 21.19 -13.30 -19.88
N GLN A 15 22.03 -12.60 -19.11
CA GLN A 15 23.00 -13.24 -18.20
C GLN A 15 22.43 -13.58 -16.83
N GLY A 16 21.25 -13.04 -16.48
CA GLY A 16 20.57 -13.35 -15.23
C GLY A 16 20.02 -14.77 -15.17
N ARG A 17 19.33 -15.09 -14.09
CA ARG A 17 18.73 -16.41 -13.89
C ARG A 17 17.40 -16.52 -14.63
N VAL A 18 17.21 -17.59 -15.40
CA VAL A 18 15.94 -17.92 -16.09
C VAL A 18 15.45 -19.26 -15.55
N LEU A 19 14.27 -19.27 -14.96
CA LEU A 19 13.58 -20.42 -14.39
C LEU A 19 12.30 -20.70 -15.17
N ASP A 20 12.04 -21.97 -15.48
CA ASP A 20 10.85 -22.40 -16.25
C ASP A 20 10.27 -23.72 -15.77
N ASP A 21 10.78 -24.25 -14.67
CA ASP A 21 10.18 -25.41 -13.98
C ASP A 21 8.97 -24.97 -13.13
N ALA A 22 7.99 -25.86 -13.01
CA ALA A 22 6.71 -25.56 -12.37
C ALA A 22 6.84 -25.16 -10.89
N ASP A 23 7.75 -25.78 -10.16
CA ASP A 23 7.93 -25.52 -8.73
C ASP A 23 8.54 -24.14 -8.48
N ALA A 24 9.51 -23.73 -9.32
CA ALA A 24 10.11 -22.40 -9.26
C ALA A 24 9.13 -21.30 -9.69
N LEU A 25 8.23 -21.60 -10.63
CA LEU A 25 7.25 -20.63 -11.11
C LEU A 25 6.08 -20.44 -10.13
N ALA A 26 5.65 -21.48 -9.44
CA ALA A 26 4.41 -21.49 -8.64
C ALA A 26 4.27 -20.29 -7.68
N PRO A 27 5.29 -19.86 -6.90
CA PRO A 27 5.19 -18.71 -6.01
C PRO A 27 4.96 -17.37 -6.70
N HIS A 28 5.28 -17.30 -8.00
CA HIS A 28 5.25 -16.08 -8.81
C HIS A 28 3.99 -15.93 -9.65
N LEU A 29 3.17 -16.98 -9.78
CA LEU A 29 2.01 -17.03 -10.66
C LEU A 29 0.70 -16.70 -9.95
N THR A 30 0.65 -16.78 -8.62
CA THR A 30 -0.57 -16.52 -7.85
C THR A 30 -0.38 -15.29 -6.98
N ASP A 31 -1.40 -14.40 -6.97
CA ASP A 31 -1.36 -13.19 -6.15
C ASP A 31 -1.50 -13.52 -4.64
N TYR A 32 -1.13 -12.57 -3.79
CA TYR A 32 -1.15 -12.71 -2.33
C TYR A 32 -2.52 -13.17 -1.79
N ARG A 33 -3.63 -12.69 -2.39
CA ARG A 33 -4.99 -13.05 -2.00
C ARG A 33 -5.50 -14.36 -2.62
N LYS A 34 -4.70 -15.03 -3.43
CA LYS A 34 -5.05 -16.25 -4.18
C LYS A 34 -6.29 -16.07 -5.07
N ARG A 35 -6.49 -14.86 -5.56
CA ARG A 35 -7.64 -14.49 -6.37
C ARG A 35 -7.36 -14.68 -7.87
N TRP A 36 -6.13 -14.47 -8.28
CA TRP A 36 -5.67 -14.63 -9.66
C TRP A 36 -4.47 -15.56 -9.72
N THR A 37 -4.52 -16.47 -10.65
CA THR A 37 -3.40 -17.34 -11.01
C THR A 37 -3.19 -17.27 -12.50
N GLY A 38 -2.00 -16.86 -12.93
CA GLY A 38 -1.65 -16.73 -14.33
C GLY A 38 -0.70 -17.81 -14.82
N ARG A 39 -0.16 -17.61 -16.04
CA ARG A 39 0.82 -18.48 -16.69
C ARG A 39 1.91 -17.63 -17.31
N THR A 40 3.11 -18.18 -17.44
CA THR A 40 4.27 -17.49 -18.04
C THR A 40 5.15 -18.48 -18.77
N LEU A 41 5.93 -18.01 -19.74
CA LEU A 41 6.98 -18.79 -20.41
C LEU A 41 8.14 -19.10 -19.44
N ALA A 42 8.51 -18.09 -18.64
CA ALA A 42 9.63 -18.20 -17.68
C ALA A 42 9.57 -17.07 -16.64
N LEU A 43 10.25 -17.30 -15.52
CA LEU A 43 10.64 -16.29 -14.55
C LEU A 43 12.07 -15.83 -14.87
N ALA A 44 12.26 -14.56 -15.16
CA ALA A 44 13.55 -13.92 -15.37
C ALA A 44 13.98 -13.15 -14.11
N GLN A 45 15.18 -13.40 -13.63
CA GLN A 45 15.77 -12.74 -12.46
C GLN A 45 17.10 -12.09 -12.86
N PRO A 46 17.10 -10.82 -13.30
CA PRO A 46 18.31 -10.07 -13.64
C PRO A 46 19.17 -9.78 -12.41
N ASP A 47 20.48 -9.60 -12.64
CA ASP A 47 21.46 -9.21 -11.63
C ASP A 47 21.85 -7.73 -11.74
N SER A 48 21.54 -7.08 -12.86
CA SER A 48 21.91 -5.69 -13.16
C SER A 48 20.82 -4.96 -13.97
N THR A 49 20.90 -3.65 -13.99
CA THR A 49 20.02 -2.80 -14.81
C THR A 49 20.24 -3.05 -16.31
N GLU A 50 21.47 -3.33 -16.72
CA GLU A 50 21.82 -3.70 -18.08
C GLU A 50 21.17 -5.02 -18.50
N ASP A 51 21.06 -5.99 -17.60
CA ASP A 51 20.37 -7.25 -17.89
C ASP A 51 18.84 -7.05 -18.00
N VAL A 52 18.27 -6.15 -17.20
CA VAL A 52 16.87 -5.73 -17.38
C VAL A 52 16.67 -5.12 -18.78
N ALA A 53 17.58 -4.24 -19.22
CA ALA A 53 17.52 -3.63 -20.55
C ALA A 53 17.62 -4.67 -21.67
N LYS A 54 18.54 -5.64 -21.59
CA LYS A 54 18.65 -6.75 -22.53
C LYS A 54 17.36 -7.59 -22.61
N LEU A 55 16.78 -7.91 -21.44
CA LEU A 55 15.52 -8.64 -21.36
C LEU A 55 14.37 -7.85 -22.05
N VAL A 56 14.29 -6.55 -21.80
CA VAL A 56 13.31 -5.67 -22.45
C VAL A 56 13.48 -5.67 -23.96
N HIS A 57 14.71 -5.55 -24.48
CA HIS A 57 14.96 -5.65 -25.92
C HIS A 57 14.53 -7.00 -26.50
N TRP A 58 14.87 -8.09 -25.82
CA TRP A 58 14.48 -9.44 -26.23
C TRP A 58 12.96 -9.60 -26.29
N CYS A 59 12.23 -9.14 -25.26
CA CYS A 59 10.78 -9.18 -25.20
C CYS A 59 10.14 -8.32 -26.30
N ARG A 60 10.67 -7.12 -26.52
CA ARG A 60 10.21 -6.20 -27.55
C ARG A 60 10.29 -6.78 -28.97
N GLU A 61 11.43 -7.37 -29.32
CA GLU A 61 11.64 -8.02 -30.62
C GLU A 61 10.68 -9.17 -30.89
N ARG A 62 10.27 -9.89 -29.84
CA ARG A 62 9.43 -11.09 -29.92
C ARG A 62 7.97 -10.85 -29.55
N ARG A 63 7.61 -9.61 -29.20
CA ARG A 63 6.28 -9.26 -28.74
C ARG A 63 5.81 -10.07 -27.52
N VAL A 64 6.71 -10.33 -26.59
CA VAL A 64 6.45 -11.05 -25.33
C VAL A 64 6.16 -10.02 -24.22
N ALA A 65 5.04 -10.18 -23.53
CA ALA A 65 4.65 -9.30 -22.44
C ALA A 65 5.56 -9.48 -21.22
N ILE A 66 5.75 -8.41 -20.44
CA ILE A 66 6.55 -8.38 -19.21
C ILE A 66 5.65 -8.03 -18.03
N TYR A 67 5.65 -8.88 -17.00
CA TYR A 67 5.01 -8.62 -15.72
C TYR A 67 6.09 -8.40 -14.66
N PRO A 68 6.40 -7.12 -14.30
CA PRO A 68 7.36 -6.82 -13.25
C PRO A 68 6.84 -7.25 -11.89
N GLN A 69 7.68 -7.91 -11.10
CA GLN A 69 7.31 -8.41 -9.80
C GLN A 69 8.39 -8.08 -8.75
N GLY A 70 7.98 -7.41 -7.65
CA GLY A 70 8.76 -7.28 -6.44
C GLY A 70 8.49 -8.43 -5.48
N GLY A 71 8.04 -8.14 -4.26
CA GLY A 71 7.73 -9.14 -3.23
C GLY A 71 6.41 -9.90 -3.42
N ASN A 72 5.65 -9.65 -4.47
CA ASN A 72 4.32 -10.23 -4.75
C ASN A 72 3.31 -10.05 -3.59
N THR A 73 3.39 -8.94 -2.87
CA THR A 73 2.55 -8.61 -1.70
C THR A 73 1.32 -7.76 -2.05
N GLY A 74 1.17 -7.37 -3.30
CA GLY A 74 0.07 -6.53 -3.78
C GLY A 74 -1.30 -7.20 -3.67
N LEU A 75 -2.34 -6.41 -3.40
CA LEU A 75 -3.69 -6.89 -3.10
C LEU A 75 -4.68 -6.80 -4.27
N VAL A 76 -4.22 -6.34 -5.44
CA VAL A 76 -5.08 -6.08 -6.61
C VAL A 76 -4.68 -6.88 -7.87
N GLY A 77 -3.81 -7.88 -7.71
CA GLY A 77 -3.35 -8.74 -8.80
C GLY A 77 -2.45 -8.01 -9.82
N GLY A 78 -1.77 -6.92 -9.41
CA GLY A 78 -0.96 -6.10 -10.30
C GLY A 78 0.34 -6.74 -10.77
N SER A 79 0.89 -7.72 -10.04
CA SER A 79 2.20 -8.31 -10.27
C SER A 79 2.18 -9.73 -10.84
N VAL A 80 1.00 -10.32 -11.07
CA VAL A 80 0.88 -11.67 -11.63
C VAL A 80 0.47 -11.62 -13.10
N PRO A 81 0.98 -12.57 -13.93
CA PRO A 81 0.71 -12.57 -15.36
C PRO A 81 -0.75 -12.97 -15.66
N ASP A 82 -1.17 -12.79 -16.89
CA ASP A 82 -2.44 -13.30 -17.41
C ASP A 82 -2.39 -14.81 -17.66
N GLY A 83 -3.51 -15.39 -18.06
CA GLY A 83 -3.63 -16.84 -18.28
C GLY A 83 -3.17 -17.33 -19.67
N ASP A 84 -2.76 -16.44 -20.59
CA ASP A 84 -2.38 -16.81 -21.97
C ASP A 84 -1.04 -17.56 -22.05
N GLY A 85 -0.15 -17.36 -21.07
CA GLY A 85 1.16 -18.01 -21.00
C GLY A 85 2.24 -17.41 -21.91
N HIS A 86 1.94 -16.40 -22.70
CA HIS A 86 2.90 -15.76 -23.63
C HIS A 86 3.53 -14.50 -23.03
N SER A 87 4.14 -14.67 -21.88
CA SER A 87 4.73 -13.57 -21.10
C SER A 87 5.95 -14.01 -20.31
N ILE A 88 6.69 -13.05 -19.75
CA ILE A 88 7.77 -13.24 -18.80
C ILE A 88 7.36 -12.56 -17.48
N VAL A 89 7.51 -13.28 -16.36
CA VAL A 89 7.57 -12.64 -15.05
C VAL A 89 9.00 -12.16 -14.82
N LEU A 90 9.16 -10.86 -14.58
CA LEU A 90 10.46 -10.26 -14.28
C LEU A 90 10.54 -9.97 -12.78
N SER A 91 11.28 -10.78 -12.05
CA SER A 91 11.50 -10.61 -10.62
C SER A 91 12.82 -9.90 -10.34
N LEU A 92 12.76 -8.79 -9.60
CA LEU A 92 13.94 -8.02 -9.21
C LEU A 92 14.58 -8.50 -7.90
N ALA A 93 14.19 -9.66 -7.37
CA ALA A 93 14.63 -10.16 -6.07
C ALA A 93 16.18 -10.30 -5.94
N ARG A 94 16.90 -10.45 -7.04
CA ARG A 94 18.38 -10.52 -7.06
C ARG A 94 19.05 -9.15 -7.07
N MET A 95 18.33 -8.10 -7.46
CA MET A 95 18.79 -6.71 -7.44
C MET A 95 18.39 -6.08 -6.11
N ASN A 96 19.03 -6.47 -5.00
CA ASN A 96 18.60 -6.15 -3.63
C ASN A 96 19.67 -5.44 -2.78
N ALA A 97 20.73 -4.95 -3.40
CA ALA A 97 21.83 -4.29 -2.70
C ALA A 97 21.45 -2.89 -2.20
N ILE A 98 21.92 -2.54 -1.00
CA ILE A 98 22.04 -1.15 -0.54
C ILE A 98 23.31 -0.59 -1.21
N LEU A 99 23.15 0.45 -2.03
CA LEU A 99 24.23 0.99 -2.84
C LEU A 99 25.00 2.10 -2.12
N ASP A 100 24.28 2.94 -1.37
CA ASP A 100 24.86 4.08 -0.65
C ASP A 100 23.98 4.53 0.50
N VAL A 101 24.57 5.05 1.59
CA VAL A 101 23.88 5.72 2.70
C VAL A 101 24.63 7.00 3.05
N ASP A 102 24.09 8.14 2.59
CA ASP A 102 24.63 9.46 2.93
C ASP A 102 23.93 10.04 4.15
N ARG A 103 24.56 9.90 5.30
CA ARG A 103 24.06 10.40 6.59
C ARG A 103 23.90 11.93 6.62
N TYR A 104 24.77 12.68 5.93
CA TYR A 104 24.74 14.13 5.94
C TYR A 104 23.71 14.71 4.99
N ASN A 105 23.52 14.07 3.85
CA ASN A 105 22.44 14.42 2.92
C ASN A 105 21.09 13.82 3.35
N ASN A 106 21.07 12.91 4.33
CA ASN A 106 19.89 12.14 4.75
C ASN A 106 19.25 11.42 3.55
N THR A 107 20.04 10.61 2.86
CA THR A 107 19.59 9.81 1.72
C THR A 107 20.11 8.38 1.82
N LEU A 108 19.38 7.46 1.22
CA LEU A 108 19.79 6.10 0.98
C LEU A 108 19.48 5.73 -0.46
N THR A 109 20.42 5.10 -1.14
CA THR A 109 20.24 4.57 -2.50
C THR A 109 20.30 3.05 -2.45
N ALA A 110 19.27 2.40 -2.99
CA ALA A 110 19.18 0.94 -3.02
C ALA A 110 18.59 0.46 -4.34
N GLN A 111 18.91 -0.78 -4.69
CA GLN A 111 18.29 -1.49 -5.80
C GLN A 111 16.82 -1.81 -5.50
N ALA A 112 16.01 -1.89 -6.54
CA ALA A 112 14.55 -2.00 -6.45
C ALA A 112 14.05 -3.29 -5.78
N GLY A 113 14.81 -4.38 -5.82
CA GLY A 113 14.52 -5.64 -5.15
C GLY A 113 14.89 -5.67 -3.66
N ALA A 114 15.50 -4.60 -3.12
CA ALA A 114 15.78 -4.51 -1.68
C ALA A 114 14.49 -4.61 -0.87
N VAL A 115 14.44 -5.56 0.06
CA VAL A 115 13.29 -5.73 0.96
C VAL A 115 13.20 -4.52 1.89
N LEU A 116 11.98 -4.03 2.13
CA LEU A 116 11.76 -2.81 2.91
C LEU A 116 12.41 -2.87 4.30
N ALA A 117 12.27 -3.99 5.01
CA ALA A 117 12.92 -4.17 6.32
C ALA A 117 14.45 -4.03 6.26
N ASN A 118 15.10 -4.46 5.17
CA ASN A 118 16.55 -4.30 5.00
C ASN A 118 16.94 -2.84 4.72
N VAL A 119 16.08 -2.08 4.02
CA VAL A 119 16.28 -0.63 3.79
C VAL A 119 16.13 0.14 5.12
N GLN A 120 15.14 -0.22 5.93
CA GLN A 120 14.94 0.35 7.27
C GLN A 120 16.13 0.05 8.20
N GLU A 121 16.61 -1.20 8.19
CA GLU A 121 17.77 -1.62 8.99
C GLU A 121 19.06 -0.88 8.57
N ALA A 122 19.30 -0.74 7.27
CA ALA A 122 20.46 0.02 6.77
C ALA A 122 20.40 1.50 7.18
N ALA A 123 19.20 2.10 7.17
CA ALA A 123 18.98 3.45 7.69
C ALA A 123 19.25 3.52 9.20
N ALA A 124 18.77 2.53 9.97
CA ALA A 124 18.95 2.45 11.43
C ALA A 124 20.43 2.32 11.83
N GLN A 125 21.20 1.53 11.10
CA GLN A 125 22.65 1.38 11.28
C GLN A 125 23.41 2.70 11.04
N ALA A 126 22.88 3.59 10.20
CA ALA A 126 23.39 4.93 9.97
C ALA A 126 22.83 5.98 10.95
N ASP A 127 22.09 5.56 12.01
CA ASP A 127 21.39 6.43 12.95
C ASP A 127 20.37 7.33 12.24
N ARG A 128 19.61 6.73 11.32
CA ARG A 128 18.55 7.37 10.55
C ARG A 128 17.29 6.51 10.55
N LEU A 129 16.20 7.12 10.16
CA LEU A 129 14.90 6.50 9.98
C LEU A 129 14.52 6.55 8.49
N PHE A 130 14.16 5.41 7.90
CA PHE A 130 13.36 5.36 6.69
C PHE A 130 11.91 5.09 7.09
N PRO A 131 11.01 6.08 6.98
CA PRO A 131 9.71 6.05 7.67
C PRO A 131 8.59 5.37 6.87
N LEU A 132 8.86 4.70 5.76
CA LEU A 132 7.86 3.90 5.10
C LEU A 132 7.59 2.66 5.95
N SER A 133 6.35 2.52 6.46
CA SER A 133 5.96 1.41 7.34
C SER A 133 4.59 0.88 6.95
N LEU A 134 4.51 -0.40 6.60
CA LEU A 134 3.32 -1.08 6.12
C LEU A 134 3.32 -2.58 6.50
N GLY A 135 2.18 -3.25 6.42
CA GLY A 135 2.02 -4.61 6.93
C GLY A 135 2.89 -5.70 6.29
N ALA A 136 3.57 -5.43 5.18
CA ALA A 136 4.38 -6.40 4.43
C ALA A 136 5.89 -6.09 4.45
N GLU A 137 6.39 -5.37 5.45
CA GLU A 137 7.79 -4.89 5.52
C GLU A 137 8.85 -5.98 5.29
N GLY A 138 8.59 -7.19 5.81
CA GLY A 138 9.51 -8.32 5.68
C GLY A 138 9.56 -8.98 4.31
N SER A 139 8.72 -8.56 3.35
CA SER A 139 8.60 -9.22 2.03
C SER A 139 8.38 -8.27 0.86
N CYS A 140 7.79 -7.10 1.08
CA CYS A 140 7.69 -6.09 0.02
C CYS A 140 9.06 -5.49 -0.30
N THR A 141 9.20 -4.98 -1.53
CA THR A 141 10.47 -4.43 -2.02
C THR A 141 10.36 -2.95 -2.31
N LEU A 142 11.47 -2.24 -2.24
CA LEU A 142 11.54 -0.80 -2.50
C LEU A 142 10.94 -0.41 -3.86
N GLY A 143 11.29 -1.13 -4.93
CA GLY A 143 10.75 -0.88 -6.27
C GLY A 143 9.27 -1.19 -6.38
N GLY A 144 8.78 -2.24 -5.68
CA GLY A 144 7.36 -2.55 -5.59
C GLY A 144 6.57 -1.45 -4.89
N ASN A 145 7.08 -0.96 -3.75
CA ASN A 145 6.47 0.13 -2.99
C ASN A 145 6.41 1.44 -3.79
N LEU A 146 7.45 1.74 -4.56
CA LEU A 146 7.46 2.90 -5.46
C LEU A 146 6.51 2.70 -6.65
N ALA A 147 6.52 1.52 -7.28
CA ALA A 147 5.65 1.23 -8.41
C ALA A 147 4.15 1.33 -8.07
N THR A 148 3.76 1.06 -6.83
CA THR A 148 2.38 1.19 -6.33
C THR A 148 2.14 2.47 -5.57
N ASN A 149 3.15 3.32 -5.37
CA ASN A 149 3.11 4.48 -4.49
C ASN A 149 2.57 4.11 -3.09
N ALA A 150 3.17 3.09 -2.48
CA ALA A 150 2.72 2.54 -1.21
C ALA A 150 2.65 3.61 -0.10
N GLY A 151 1.61 3.52 0.69
CA GLY A 151 1.41 4.32 1.89
C GLY A 151 1.77 3.56 3.16
N GLY A 152 0.96 3.70 4.20
CA GLY A 152 1.08 3.01 5.48
C GLY A 152 0.86 3.95 6.66
N ILE A 153 1.24 3.51 7.86
CA ILE A 153 0.84 4.16 9.11
C ILE A 153 1.51 5.52 9.36
N GLN A 154 2.64 5.83 8.71
CA GLN A 154 3.39 7.07 8.95
C GLN A 154 3.24 8.12 7.83
N VAL A 155 2.32 7.89 6.88
CA VAL A 155 2.04 8.82 5.77
C VAL A 155 1.67 10.21 6.27
N LEU A 156 0.91 10.29 7.36
CA LEU A 156 0.50 11.56 7.97
C LEU A 156 1.65 12.54 8.19
N ARG A 157 2.82 12.05 8.59
CA ARG A 157 4.01 12.88 8.86
C ARG A 157 4.97 12.94 7.68
N TYR A 158 5.24 11.81 7.05
CA TYR A 158 6.36 11.67 6.13
C TYR A 158 5.96 11.56 4.66
N GLY A 159 4.66 11.44 4.40
CA GLY A 159 4.15 11.16 3.07
C GLY A 159 4.29 9.69 2.67
N ASN A 160 3.79 9.37 1.49
CA ASN A 160 3.87 8.04 0.89
C ASN A 160 5.21 7.80 0.18
N ALA A 161 5.37 6.66 -0.49
CA ALA A 161 6.61 6.30 -1.21
C ALA A 161 7.05 7.37 -2.21
N ARG A 162 6.11 8.07 -2.88
CA ARG A 162 6.35 9.19 -3.79
C ARG A 162 7.05 10.35 -3.09
N ASP A 163 6.56 10.73 -1.92
CA ASP A 163 7.11 11.86 -1.16
C ASP A 163 8.51 11.54 -0.61
N LEU A 164 8.76 10.26 -0.34
CA LEU A 164 10.04 9.77 0.15
C LEU A 164 11.09 9.60 -0.96
N CYS A 165 10.71 9.58 -2.24
CA CYS A 165 11.62 9.34 -3.36
C CYS A 165 12.25 10.65 -3.86
N LEU A 166 13.60 10.67 -3.95
CA LEU A 166 14.37 11.77 -4.53
C LEU A 166 14.83 11.46 -5.96
N GLY A 167 15.15 10.22 -6.26
CA GLY A 167 15.65 9.82 -7.57
C GLY A 167 15.31 8.38 -7.92
N LEU A 168 15.23 8.10 -9.21
CA LEU A 168 14.97 6.76 -9.75
C LEU A 168 15.98 6.39 -10.83
N GLU A 169 16.25 5.10 -10.93
CA GLU A 169 16.77 4.49 -12.15
C GLU A 169 15.69 3.59 -12.74
N VAL A 170 15.43 3.70 -14.04
CA VAL A 170 14.34 3.03 -14.73
C VAL A 170 14.80 2.50 -16.08
N VAL A 171 14.41 1.28 -16.41
CA VAL A 171 14.45 0.78 -17.79
C VAL A 171 13.12 1.05 -18.45
N THR A 172 13.14 1.87 -19.51
CA THR A 172 11.96 2.26 -20.27
C THR A 172 11.54 1.16 -21.28
N PRO A 173 10.32 1.16 -21.81
CA PRO A 173 9.83 0.12 -22.72
C PRO A 173 10.59 0.00 -24.04
N ASP A 174 11.37 0.99 -24.42
CA ASP A 174 12.30 0.90 -25.56
C ASP A 174 13.67 0.29 -25.20
N GLY A 175 13.87 -0.10 -23.93
CA GLY A 175 15.11 -0.72 -23.44
C GLY A 175 16.20 0.28 -23.04
N GLN A 176 15.91 1.58 -23.05
CA GLN A 176 16.88 2.58 -22.58
C GLN A 176 16.92 2.61 -21.04
N ILE A 177 18.11 2.89 -20.50
CA ILE A 177 18.31 3.10 -19.08
C ILE A 177 18.28 4.60 -18.81
N TRP A 178 17.28 5.04 -18.05
CA TRP A 178 17.27 6.39 -17.50
C TRP A 178 17.79 6.36 -16.07
N ASN A 179 18.99 6.94 -15.86
CA ASN A 179 19.56 7.09 -14.54
C ASN A 179 19.31 8.50 -14.00
N GLY A 180 18.34 8.60 -13.10
CA GLY A 180 17.98 9.81 -12.36
C GLY A 180 18.23 9.66 -10.86
N LEU A 181 19.17 8.83 -10.43
CA LEU A 181 19.56 8.61 -9.02
C LEU A 181 20.24 9.86 -8.43
N ARG A 182 19.46 10.89 -8.19
CA ARG A 182 19.94 12.15 -7.60
C ARG A 182 19.35 12.33 -6.21
N GLY A 183 20.19 12.56 -5.20
CA GLY A 183 19.77 12.87 -3.83
C GLY A 183 19.41 14.34 -3.61
N LEU A 184 18.95 15.04 -4.63
CA LEU A 184 18.64 16.47 -4.58
C LEU A 184 17.22 16.72 -4.07
N ARG A 185 17.08 17.66 -3.14
CA ARG A 185 15.77 18.13 -2.66
C ARG A 185 15.13 19.19 -3.54
N LYS A 186 15.92 19.84 -4.39
CA LYS A 186 15.49 20.84 -5.36
C LYS A 186 16.15 20.54 -6.70
N ASP A 187 15.36 20.24 -7.73
CA ASP A 187 15.79 20.08 -9.11
C ASP A 187 14.66 20.56 -10.04
N ASN A 188 14.79 21.77 -10.56
CA ASN A 188 13.83 22.38 -11.48
C ASN A 188 14.37 22.43 -12.93
N THR A 189 15.24 21.48 -13.30
CA THR A 189 15.86 21.42 -14.62
C THR A 189 15.01 20.68 -15.66
N GLY A 190 13.70 20.87 -15.65
CA GLY A 190 12.75 20.26 -16.57
C GLY A 190 11.60 19.55 -15.86
N TYR A 191 10.94 18.65 -16.57
CA TYR A 191 9.86 17.84 -16.00
C TYR A 191 10.41 16.84 -14.96
N ASP A 192 9.69 16.66 -13.87
CA ASP A 192 10.03 15.68 -12.84
C ASP A 192 9.59 14.26 -13.26
N LEU A 193 10.41 13.64 -14.11
CA LEU A 193 10.08 12.37 -14.78
C LEU A 193 9.84 11.22 -13.81
N LYS A 194 10.46 11.19 -12.62
CA LYS A 194 10.22 10.11 -11.63
C LYS A 194 8.75 10.00 -11.26
N GLN A 195 8.00 11.10 -11.31
CA GLN A 195 6.57 11.11 -10.97
C GLN A 195 5.70 10.30 -11.94
N LEU A 196 6.18 10.04 -13.16
CA LEU A 196 5.48 9.19 -14.14
C LEU A 196 5.60 7.70 -13.80
N PHE A 197 6.70 7.28 -13.21
CA PHE A 197 6.96 5.87 -12.89
C PHE A 197 6.45 5.44 -11.51
N ILE A 198 6.42 6.38 -10.54
CA ILE A 198 5.91 6.13 -9.21
C ILE A 198 4.37 6.02 -9.27
N GLY A 199 3.83 4.88 -8.82
CA GLY A 199 2.40 4.60 -8.91
C GLY A 199 1.92 4.13 -10.30
N ALA A 200 2.86 3.89 -11.24
CA ALA A 200 2.52 3.38 -12.58
C ALA A 200 2.35 1.85 -12.62
N GLU A 201 2.53 1.14 -11.52
CA GLU A 201 2.38 -0.32 -11.41
C GLU A 201 3.17 -1.10 -12.50
N GLY A 202 4.37 -0.61 -12.87
CA GLY A 202 5.20 -1.24 -13.89
C GLY A 202 4.70 -1.13 -15.33
N THR A 203 3.68 -0.30 -15.60
CA THR A 203 3.10 -0.15 -16.95
C THR A 203 3.86 0.81 -17.85
N LEU A 204 4.70 1.70 -17.29
CA LEU A 204 5.46 2.73 -18.01
C LEU A 204 6.97 2.47 -18.04
N GLY A 205 7.47 1.54 -17.23
CA GLY A 205 8.87 1.19 -17.11
C GLY A 205 9.14 0.32 -15.90
N ILE A 206 10.36 -0.18 -15.78
CA ILE A 206 10.82 -1.03 -14.69
C ILE A 206 11.79 -0.24 -13.82
N ILE A 207 11.41 0.06 -12.59
CA ILE A 207 12.26 0.71 -11.59
C ILE A 207 13.34 -0.31 -11.17
N THR A 208 14.61 0.04 -11.33
CA THR A 208 15.76 -0.82 -11.02
C THR A 208 16.52 -0.38 -9.78
N ALA A 209 16.50 0.93 -9.46
CA ALA A 209 17.05 1.48 -8.22
C ALA A 209 16.33 2.78 -7.84
N ALA A 210 16.48 3.18 -6.57
CA ALA A 210 15.94 4.44 -6.08
C ALA A 210 16.83 5.09 -5.02
N THR A 211 16.84 6.41 -4.99
CA THR A 211 17.36 7.23 -3.89
C THR A 211 16.20 7.78 -3.08
N VAL A 212 16.18 7.47 -1.78
CA VAL A 212 15.09 7.83 -0.87
C VAL A 212 15.57 8.75 0.25
N LYS A 213 14.61 9.51 0.82
CA LYS A 213 14.84 10.40 1.96
C LYS A 213 14.97 9.60 3.25
N LEU A 214 15.92 9.98 4.06
CA LEU A 214 16.03 9.56 5.45
C LEU A 214 15.70 10.73 6.40
N TYR A 215 15.40 10.38 7.63
CA TYR A 215 15.14 11.32 8.72
C TYR A 215 15.98 10.98 9.95
N PRO A 216 16.26 11.94 10.84
CA PRO A 216 16.79 11.63 12.16
C PRO A 216 15.87 10.68 12.91
N ARG A 217 16.42 9.79 13.71
CA ARG A 217 15.62 8.93 14.58
C ARG A 217 14.95 9.80 15.68
N PRO A 218 13.69 9.56 16.01
CA PRO A 218 13.04 10.26 17.11
C PRO A 218 13.70 9.89 18.44
N ALA A 219 13.77 10.86 19.35
CA ALA A 219 14.29 10.64 20.71
C ALA A 219 13.27 9.89 21.59
N ALA A 220 11.98 10.07 21.32
CA ALA A 220 10.90 9.43 22.07
C ALA A 220 9.68 9.18 21.17
N GLN A 221 8.90 8.16 21.55
CA GLN A 221 7.60 7.87 20.95
C GLN A 221 6.55 7.72 22.06
N MET A 222 5.37 8.29 21.85
CA MET A 222 4.21 8.16 22.72
C MET A 222 3.06 7.57 21.92
N THR A 223 2.37 6.59 22.51
CA THR A 223 1.24 5.91 21.88
C THR A 223 0.05 5.91 22.83
N ALA A 224 -1.14 6.24 22.33
CA ALA A 224 -2.38 6.09 23.07
C ALA A 224 -3.43 5.31 22.27
N PHE A 225 -4.33 4.69 23.02
CA PHE A 225 -5.54 4.06 22.52
C PHE A 225 -6.73 4.73 23.20
N ALA A 226 -7.52 5.48 22.44
CA ALA A 226 -8.62 6.31 22.94
C ALA A 226 -9.97 5.82 22.44
N ALA A 227 -10.97 5.79 23.30
CA ALA A 227 -12.36 5.50 22.97
C ALA A 227 -13.08 6.79 22.58
N VAL A 228 -13.81 6.80 21.47
CA VAL A 228 -14.57 7.93 20.96
C VAL A 228 -16.03 7.52 20.65
N PRO A 229 -17.01 8.41 20.86
CA PRO A 229 -18.41 8.07 20.68
C PRO A 229 -18.83 7.89 19.23
N ASP A 230 -18.17 8.53 18.28
CA ASP A 230 -18.52 8.51 16.87
C ASP A 230 -17.32 8.90 15.99
N PRO A 231 -17.40 8.71 14.64
CA PRO A 231 -16.32 9.06 13.73
C PRO A 231 -16.03 10.57 13.65
N GLN A 232 -17.00 11.44 13.93
CA GLN A 232 -16.82 12.89 13.93
C GLN A 232 -15.93 13.32 15.11
N SER A 233 -16.09 12.68 16.27
CA SER A 233 -15.23 12.87 17.42
C SER A 233 -13.79 12.45 17.14
N ALA A 234 -13.59 11.38 16.35
CA ALA A 234 -12.23 11.01 15.89
C ALA A 234 -11.61 12.10 14.98
N VAL A 235 -12.38 12.73 14.10
CA VAL A 235 -11.90 13.85 13.27
C VAL A 235 -11.60 15.08 14.12
N GLN A 236 -12.40 15.35 15.15
CA GLN A 236 -12.10 16.44 16.11
C GLN A 236 -10.83 16.16 16.91
N LEU A 237 -10.65 14.92 17.38
CA LEU A 237 -9.42 14.50 18.06
C LEU A 237 -8.19 14.65 17.16
N LEU A 238 -8.29 14.31 15.88
CA LEU A 238 -7.21 14.54 14.92
C LEU A 238 -6.85 16.02 14.81
N SER A 239 -7.83 16.90 14.69
CA SER A 239 -7.61 18.36 14.63
C SER A 239 -6.92 18.88 15.89
N LEU A 240 -7.36 18.40 17.06
CA LEU A 240 -6.76 18.72 18.33
C LEU A 240 -5.31 18.19 18.42
N ALA A 241 -5.09 16.93 18.03
CA ALA A 241 -3.76 16.33 18.00
C ALA A 241 -2.79 17.09 17.08
N GLN A 242 -3.25 17.54 15.93
CA GLN A 242 -2.45 18.39 15.04
C GLN A 242 -2.08 19.71 15.68
N SER A 243 -2.96 20.31 16.48
CA SER A 243 -2.69 21.57 17.19
C SER A 243 -1.66 21.41 18.32
N TYR A 244 -1.75 20.31 19.07
CA TYR A 244 -0.84 20.04 20.19
C TYR A 244 0.50 19.44 19.75
N LEU A 245 0.48 18.48 18.81
CA LEU A 245 1.64 17.68 18.42
C LEU A 245 2.30 18.17 17.12
N SER A 246 1.55 18.86 16.25
CA SER A 246 2.07 19.38 14.97
C SER A 246 2.82 18.29 14.18
N ALA A 247 4.08 18.58 13.79
CA ALA A 247 4.92 17.64 13.04
C ALA A 247 5.37 16.40 13.85
N SER A 248 5.09 16.33 15.18
CA SER A 248 5.38 15.13 15.97
C SER A 248 4.31 14.05 15.82
N LEU A 249 3.10 14.37 15.39
CA LEU A 249 2.04 13.36 15.15
C LEU A 249 2.43 12.47 13.97
N THR A 250 2.67 11.18 14.23
CA THR A 250 3.17 10.22 13.22
C THR A 250 2.12 9.26 12.72
N ALA A 251 1.17 8.86 13.57
CA ALA A 251 0.09 7.96 13.18
C ALA A 251 -1.23 8.35 13.83
N PHE A 252 -2.33 8.11 13.10
CA PHE A 252 -3.69 8.34 13.60
C PHE A 252 -4.66 7.38 12.90
N GLU A 253 -5.02 6.30 13.63
CA GLU A 253 -5.81 5.18 13.14
C GLU A 253 -7.20 5.18 13.76
N LEU A 254 -8.24 5.14 12.94
CA LEU A 254 -9.60 4.85 13.39
C LEU A 254 -9.84 3.34 13.37
N ILE A 255 -10.51 2.80 14.38
CA ILE A 255 -10.91 1.39 14.45
C ILE A 255 -12.34 1.33 14.99
N SER A 256 -13.28 0.74 14.25
CA SER A 256 -14.64 0.52 14.75
C SER A 256 -14.68 -0.51 15.89
N GLY A 257 -15.60 -0.35 16.82
CA GLY A 257 -15.81 -1.26 17.94
C GLY A 257 -15.92 -2.74 17.52
N PRO A 258 -16.75 -3.07 16.53
CA PRO A 258 -16.83 -4.44 16.00
C PRO A 258 -15.49 -4.98 15.48
N ALA A 259 -14.62 -4.13 14.92
CA ALA A 259 -13.30 -4.55 14.46
C ALA A 259 -12.35 -4.87 15.62
N VAL A 260 -12.39 -4.08 16.69
CA VAL A 260 -11.64 -4.39 17.93
C VAL A 260 -12.13 -5.68 18.54
N GLU A 261 -13.44 -5.88 18.68
CA GLU A 261 -14.01 -7.12 19.23
C GLU A 261 -13.59 -8.35 18.44
N LEU A 262 -13.51 -8.24 17.12
CA LEU A 262 -13.07 -9.33 16.25
C LEU A 262 -11.61 -9.73 16.52
N VAL A 263 -10.71 -8.76 16.70
CA VAL A 263 -9.31 -9.03 17.07
C VAL A 263 -9.22 -9.68 18.43
N LEU A 264 -9.95 -9.18 19.44
CA LEU A 264 -9.97 -9.75 20.78
C LEU A 264 -10.47 -11.20 20.79
N GLN A 265 -11.39 -11.53 19.88
CA GLN A 265 -11.94 -12.89 19.74
C GLN A 265 -10.96 -13.87 19.09
N HIS A 266 -10.22 -13.42 18.05
CA HIS A 266 -9.42 -14.31 17.19
C HIS A 266 -7.91 -14.25 17.44
N THR A 267 -7.43 -13.30 18.26
CA THR A 267 -6.00 -13.16 18.57
C THR A 267 -5.72 -13.61 20.00
N PRO A 268 -5.04 -14.74 20.21
CA PRO A 268 -4.70 -15.22 21.55
C PRO A 268 -3.90 -14.18 22.35
N GLY A 269 -4.35 -13.88 23.56
CA GLY A 269 -3.68 -12.94 24.45
C GLY A 269 -3.94 -11.45 24.18
N ALA A 270 -4.65 -11.08 23.11
CA ALA A 270 -5.06 -9.71 22.87
C ALA A 270 -6.02 -9.23 23.96
N ARG A 271 -5.82 -8.01 24.43
CA ARG A 271 -6.65 -7.36 25.46
C ARG A 271 -6.95 -5.93 25.01
N SER A 272 -8.17 -5.45 25.32
CA SER A 272 -8.50 -4.05 25.12
C SER A 272 -7.65 -3.18 26.04
N PRO A 273 -6.98 -2.14 25.52
CA PRO A 273 -6.26 -1.18 26.34
C PRO A 273 -7.18 -0.36 27.26
N VAL A 274 -8.42 -0.15 26.84
CA VAL A 274 -9.46 0.55 27.61
C VAL A 274 -10.55 -0.44 28.03
N PRO A 275 -11.08 -0.37 29.27
CA PRO A 275 -12.05 -1.32 29.78
C PRO A 275 -13.45 -1.15 29.17
N ALA A 276 -13.85 0.08 28.82
CA ALA A 276 -15.15 0.37 28.28
C ALA A 276 -15.26 0.02 26.79
N LYS A 277 -16.38 -0.62 26.40
CA LYS A 277 -16.70 -0.79 24.99
C LYS A 277 -17.17 0.54 24.40
N ALA A 278 -16.62 0.89 23.26
CA ALA A 278 -16.97 2.09 22.53
C ALA A 278 -17.34 1.78 21.07
N PRO A 279 -18.15 2.61 20.43
CA PRO A 279 -18.45 2.46 19.00
C PRO A 279 -17.23 2.56 18.11
N TYR A 280 -16.27 3.43 18.48
CA TYR A 280 -15.03 3.64 17.76
C TYR A 280 -13.86 3.86 18.72
N TYR A 281 -12.67 3.56 18.21
CA TYR A 281 -11.40 3.80 18.90
C TYR A 281 -10.43 4.50 17.97
N VAL A 282 -9.53 5.27 18.58
CA VAL A 282 -8.40 5.90 17.89
C VAL A 282 -7.11 5.40 18.49
N LEU A 283 -6.23 4.84 17.67
CA LEU A 283 -4.84 4.58 18.03
C LEU A 283 -4.01 5.71 17.44
N LEU A 284 -3.35 6.49 18.28
CA LEU A 284 -2.52 7.61 17.84
C LEU A 284 -1.10 7.50 18.39
N GLU A 285 -0.15 7.98 17.58
CA GLU A 285 1.27 7.96 17.94
C GLU A 285 1.93 9.29 17.62
N SER A 286 2.79 9.74 18.51
CA SER A 286 3.71 10.86 18.27
C SER A 286 5.17 10.40 18.37
N SER A 287 6.02 11.01 17.55
CA SER A 287 7.47 10.83 17.58
C SER A 287 8.14 12.17 17.81
N ASP A 288 8.78 12.33 18.96
CA ASP A 288 9.42 13.56 19.40
C ASP A 288 10.93 13.51 19.12
N ALA A 289 11.49 14.64 18.68
CA ALA A 289 12.91 14.75 18.38
C ALA A 289 13.73 15.32 19.55
N GLU A 290 13.07 15.88 20.57
CA GLU A 290 13.73 16.56 21.68
C GLU A 290 14.03 15.62 22.84
N SER A 291 12.98 15.10 23.50
CA SER A 291 13.15 14.25 24.68
C SER A 291 11.87 13.50 25.05
N ALA A 292 12.01 12.48 25.89
CA ALA A 292 10.87 11.75 26.44
C ALA A 292 10.00 12.64 27.33
N ALA A 293 10.60 13.55 28.11
CA ALA A 293 9.87 14.46 28.98
C ALA A 293 8.98 15.43 28.16
N HIS A 294 9.55 16.03 27.12
CA HIS A 294 8.81 16.91 26.23
C HIS A 294 7.69 16.16 25.49
N ALA A 295 7.96 14.94 25.00
CA ALA A 295 6.95 14.10 24.39
C ALA A 295 5.77 13.82 25.32
N THR A 296 6.07 13.43 26.58
CA THR A 296 5.05 13.13 27.60
C THR A 296 4.19 14.34 27.91
N GLU A 297 4.81 15.49 28.22
CA GLU A 297 4.09 16.73 28.55
C GLU A 297 3.08 17.14 27.48
N ARG A 298 3.51 17.13 26.22
CA ARG A 298 2.64 17.52 25.09
C ARG A 298 1.52 16.51 24.87
N PHE A 299 1.84 15.24 25.02
CA PHE A 299 0.88 14.16 24.78
C PHE A 299 -0.19 14.10 25.87
N GLU A 300 0.20 14.28 27.14
CA GLU A 300 -0.72 14.37 28.27
C GLU A 300 -1.62 15.60 28.15
N ALA A 301 -1.08 16.77 27.79
CA ALA A 301 -1.86 17.97 27.55
C ALA A 301 -2.89 17.82 26.41
N LEU A 302 -2.54 17.10 25.34
CA LEU A 302 -3.51 16.74 24.30
C LEU A 302 -4.65 15.91 24.87
N MET A 303 -4.32 14.86 25.62
CA MET A 303 -5.35 13.95 26.14
C MET A 303 -6.25 14.63 27.18
N GLU A 304 -5.71 15.48 28.05
CA GLU A 304 -6.48 16.29 28.98
C GLU A 304 -7.48 17.20 28.24
N ALA A 305 -7.02 17.93 27.23
CA ALA A 305 -7.89 18.78 26.41
C ALA A 305 -8.96 18.00 25.65
N ALA A 306 -8.65 16.76 25.22
CA ALA A 306 -9.62 15.89 24.53
C ALA A 306 -10.71 15.39 25.48
N PHE A 307 -10.37 15.10 26.73
CA PHE A 307 -11.35 14.77 27.79
C PHE A 307 -12.21 15.97 28.20
N GLU A 308 -11.58 17.14 28.39
CA GLU A 308 -12.30 18.38 28.76
C GLU A 308 -13.32 18.81 27.69
N ALA A 309 -13.05 18.49 26.42
CA ALA A 309 -13.93 18.78 25.30
C ALA A 309 -14.97 17.68 25.00
N ASP A 310 -15.06 16.63 25.84
CA ASP A 310 -15.93 15.46 25.67
C ASP A 310 -15.73 14.72 24.31
N ILE A 311 -14.55 14.87 23.70
CA ILE A 311 -14.15 14.20 22.45
C ILE A 311 -13.79 12.74 22.70
N VAL A 312 -13.11 12.48 23.84
CA VAL A 312 -12.64 11.17 24.27
C VAL A 312 -13.39 10.76 25.52
N THR A 313 -13.91 9.53 25.56
CA THR A 313 -14.67 8.99 26.71
C THR A 313 -13.82 8.13 27.64
N ASP A 314 -12.75 7.52 27.13
CA ASP A 314 -11.78 6.72 27.86
C ASP A 314 -10.47 6.63 27.06
N ALA A 315 -9.32 6.52 27.72
CA ALA A 315 -8.04 6.37 27.05
C ALA A 315 -6.98 5.67 27.89
N ALA A 316 -6.06 4.98 27.21
CA ALA A 316 -4.85 4.44 27.78
C ALA A 316 -3.64 4.99 27.05
N ILE A 317 -2.68 5.54 27.78
CA ILE A 317 -1.38 5.96 27.26
C ILE A 317 -0.36 4.86 27.61
N ALA A 318 0.38 4.40 26.61
CA ALA A 318 1.41 3.38 26.81
C ALA A 318 2.59 3.94 27.61
N SER A 319 2.87 3.34 28.76
CA SER A 319 4.01 3.68 29.61
C SER A 319 5.27 2.88 29.30
N THR A 320 5.18 1.87 28.42
CA THR A 320 6.32 1.05 28.00
C THR A 320 6.20 0.70 26.51
N LEU A 321 7.34 0.38 25.88
CA LEU A 321 7.35 -0.12 24.48
C LEU A 321 6.51 -1.38 24.30
N ALA A 322 6.47 -2.25 25.31
CA ALA A 322 5.65 -3.46 25.26
C ALA A 322 4.14 -3.14 25.23
N GLN A 323 3.70 -2.13 25.99
CA GLN A 323 2.32 -1.67 25.93
C GLN A 323 2.00 -1.01 24.59
N SER A 324 2.88 -0.13 24.08
CA SER A 324 2.74 0.45 22.74
C SER A 324 2.59 -0.66 21.68
N ALA A 325 3.48 -1.66 21.69
CA ALA A 325 3.41 -2.80 20.80
C ALA A 325 2.08 -3.57 20.94
N SER A 326 1.54 -3.72 22.15
CA SER A 326 0.25 -4.39 22.37
C SER A 326 -0.93 -3.60 21.81
N PHE A 327 -0.89 -2.24 21.83
CA PHE A 327 -1.91 -1.40 21.20
C PHE A 327 -1.87 -1.55 19.68
N TRP A 328 -0.66 -1.51 19.10
CA TRP A 328 -0.45 -1.73 17.67
C TRP A 328 -0.83 -3.14 17.22
N GLN A 329 -0.68 -4.17 18.06
CA GLN A 329 -1.16 -5.52 17.73
C GLN A 329 -2.65 -5.56 17.40
N ILE A 330 -3.49 -4.78 18.07
CA ILE A 330 -4.91 -4.69 17.74
C ILE A 330 -5.09 -4.26 16.28
N ARG A 331 -4.35 -3.23 15.85
CA ARG A 331 -4.43 -2.72 14.48
C ARG A 331 -3.84 -3.70 13.45
N HIS A 332 -2.71 -4.31 13.77
CA HIS A 332 -1.99 -5.20 12.85
C HIS A 332 -2.72 -6.53 12.61
N HIS A 333 -3.41 -7.06 13.61
CA HIS A 333 -4.12 -8.35 13.47
C HIS A 333 -5.52 -8.23 12.85
N LEU A 334 -6.02 -7.01 12.53
CA LEU A 334 -7.32 -6.83 11.88
C LEU A 334 -7.49 -7.63 10.58
N PRO A 335 -6.53 -7.63 9.63
CA PRO A 335 -6.66 -8.40 8.40
C PRO A 335 -6.72 -9.91 8.62
N GLU A 336 -5.97 -10.43 9.60
CA GLU A 336 -5.94 -11.84 9.97
C GLU A 336 -7.22 -12.25 10.67
N ALA A 337 -7.65 -11.49 11.68
CA ALA A 337 -8.90 -11.75 12.41
C ALA A 337 -10.11 -11.79 11.46
N GLN A 338 -10.16 -10.87 10.48
CA GLN A 338 -11.20 -10.89 9.45
C GLN A 338 -11.11 -12.13 8.54
N SER A 339 -9.92 -12.62 8.27
CA SER A 339 -9.74 -13.83 7.44
C SER A 339 -10.15 -15.10 8.18
N ILE A 340 -9.96 -15.14 9.50
CA ILE A 340 -10.40 -16.25 10.36
C ILE A 340 -11.94 -16.22 10.52
N ASP A 341 -12.52 -15.04 10.67
CA ASP A 341 -13.98 -14.84 10.81
C ASP A 341 -14.76 -15.22 9.54
N GLY A 342 -14.13 -15.13 8.37
CA GLY A 342 -14.71 -15.55 7.11
C GLY A 342 -14.35 -14.66 5.91
N GLU A 343 -15.05 -14.90 4.81
CA GLU A 343 -14.86 -14.10 3.59
C GLU A 343 -15.37 -12.67 3.78
N ASN A 344 -14.69 -11.74 3.14
CA ASN A 344 -15.07 -10.32 3.15
C ASN A 344 -14.72 -9.63 1.83
N ILE A 345 -15.49 -8.59 1.51
CA ILE A 345 -15.24 -7.68 0.38
C ILE A 345 -14.51 -6.47 0.94
N LYS A 346 -13.28 -6.25 0.49
CA LYS A 346 -12.39 -5.20 0.99
C LYS A 346 -12.44 -3.98 0.08
N HIS A 347 -12.68 -2.83 0.68
CA HIS A 347 -12.55 -1.53 0.02
C HIS A 347 -11.45 -0.74 0.71
N ASP A 348 -10.55 -0.22 -0.10
CA ASP A 348 -9.46 0.67 0.26
C ASP A 348 -9.73 2.00 -0.44
N ILE A 349 -10.26 2.96 0.30
CA ILE A 349 -10.76 4.23 -0.25
C ILE A 349 -10.14 5.41 0.48
N SER A 350 -10.11 6.56 -0.17
CA SER A 350 -9.76 7.79 0.52
C SER A 350 -10.80 8.89 0.29
N LEU A 351 -10.93 9.76 1.28
CA LEU A 351 -11.91 10.84 1.35
C LEU A 351 -11.28 12.10 1.92
N PRO A 352 -11.84 13.29 1.63
CA PRO A 352 -11.57 14.44 2.47
C PRO A 352 -11.89 14.09 3.94
N ILE A 353 -10.95 14.32 4.85
CA ILE A 353 -11.03 13.89 6.26
C ILE A 353 -12.36 14.35 6.90
N SER A 354 -12.80 15.57 6.61
CA SER A 354 -14.06 16.13 7.10
C SER A 354 -15.33 15.39 6.68
N ARG A 355 -15.23 14.49 5.68
CA ARG A 355 -16.38 13.73 5.16
C ARG A 355 -16.43 12.29 5.66
N ILE A 356 -15.47 11.87 6.49
CA ILE A 356 -15.34 10.46 6.95
C ILE A 356 -16.58 9.99 7.69
N GLY A 357 -17.10 10.77 8.64
CA GLY A 357 -18.31 10.41 9.40
C GLY A 357 -19.51 10.23 8.48
N GLU A 358 -19.78 11.23 7.64
CA GLU A 358 -20.89 11.18 6.67
C GLU A 358 -20.75 9.99 5.70
N PHE A 359 -19.53 9.67 5.26
CA PHE A 359 -19.29 8.54 4.39
C PHE A 359 -19.66 7.21 5.06
N ILE A 360 -19.25 7.00 6.31
CA ILE A 360 -19.50 5.74 7.02
C ILE A 360 -21.02 5.47 7.07
N ASP A 361 -21.83 6.45 7.43
CA ASP A 361 -23.29 6.33 7.53
C ASP A 361 -23.94 6.11 6.15
N ALA A 362 -23.53 6.90 5.15
CA ALA A 362 -24.06 6.80 3.79
C ALA A 362 -23.69 5.47 3.11
N ALA A 363 -22.45 5.00 3.30
CA ALA A 363 -21.98 3.74 2.74
C ALA A 363 -22.65 2.55 3.43
N GLN A 364 -22.87 2.60 4.75
CA GLN A 364 -23.61 1.57 5.48
C GLN A 364 -25.04 1.44 4.94
N THR A 365 -25.73 2.56 4.76
CA THR A 365 -27.09 2.59 4.19
C THR A 365 -27.10 2.00 2.78
N ALA A 366 -26.14 2.37 1.93
CA ALA A 366 -26.04 1.89 0.56
C ALA A 366 -25.74 0.38 0.49
N VAL A 367 -24.83 -0.12 1.33
CA VAL A 367 -24.49 -1.55 1.41
C VAL A 367 -25.67 -2.36 1.92
N HIS A 368 -26.38 -1.91 2.96
CA HIS A 368 -27.57 -2.60 3.48
C HIS A 368 -28.72 -2.62 2.48
N GLY A 369 -28.77 -1.66 1.54
CA GLY A 369 -29.69 -1.71 0.40
C GLY A 369 -29.42 -2.87 -0.57
N VAL A 370 -28.18 -3.38 -0.63
CA VAL A 370 -27.76 -4.52 -1.48
C VAL A 370 -27.72 -5.83 -0.68
N LEU A 371 -27.19 -5.79 0.53
CA LEU A 371 -27.03 -6.93 1.43
C LEU A 371 -27.49 -6.54 2.86
N PRO A 372 -28.78 -6.73 3.19
CA PRO A 372 -29.39 -6.15 4.40
C PRO A 372 -28.75 -6.55 5.73
N ASN A 373 -28.17 -7.74 5.82
CA ASN A 373 -27.57 -8.28 7.05
C ASN A 373 -26.04 -8.25 7.03
N ALA A 374 -25.43 -7.46 6.16
CA ALA A 374 -23.98 -7.33 6.10
C ALA A 374 -23.42 -6.73 7.40
N ARG A 375 -22.29 -7.30 7.88
CA ARG A 375 -21.48 -6.64 8.90
C ARG A 375 -20.46 -5.74 8.22
N ILE A 376 -20.20 -4.60 8.84
CA ILE A 376 -19.28 -3.61 8.32
C ILE A 376 -18.16 -3.42 9.35
N PHE A 377 -16.92 -3.54 8.88
CA PHE A 377 -15.73 -3.27 9.66
C PHE A 377 -15.00 -2.07 9.05
N VAL A 378 -14.90 -1.00 9.83
CA VAL A 378 -14.24 0.23 9.43
C VAL A 378 -12.96 0.40 10.24
N PHE A 379 -11.84 0.59 9.57
CA PHE A 379 -10.57 0.96 10.20
C PHE A 379 -9.67 1.64 9.15
N GLY A 380 -8.64 2.35 9.59
CA GLY A 380 -7.67 2.93 8.66
C GLY A 380 -7.06 4.24 9.12
N HIS A 381 -6.26 4.81 8.23
CA HIS A 381 -5.40 5.97 8.42
C HIS A 381 -6.21 7.28 8.28
N VAL A 382 -7.05 7.60 9.28
CA VAL A 382 -7.90 8.82 9.22
C VAL A 382 -7.05 10.08 9.09
N GLY A 383 -5.81 10.05 9.60
CA GLY A 383 -4.89 11.18 9.51
C GLY A 383 -4.61 11.65 8.08
N ASP A 384 -4.70 10.77 7.09
CA ASP A 384 -4.52 11.07 5.66
C ASP A 384 -5.79 10.83 4.82
N GLY A 385 -6.90 10.46 5.47
CA GLY A 385 -8.20 10.25 4.82
C GLY A 385 -8.41 8.86 4.25
N ASN A 386 -7.50 7.90 4.45
CA ASN A 386 -7.64 6.52 3.99
C ASN A 386 -8.48 5.69 4.95
N LEU A 387 -9.47 4.97 4.42
CA LEU A 387 -10.28 4.00 5.14
C LEU A 387 -10.31 2.65 4.44
N HIS A 388 -10.16 1.60 5.24
CA HIS A 388 -10.54 0.24 4.90
C HIS A 388 -11.99 0.04 5.34
N TYR A 389 -12.88 -0.07 4.37
CA TYR A 389 -14.31 -0.29 4.58
C TYR A 389 -14.66 -1.70 4.10
N ASN A 390 -14.70 -2.65 5.03
CA ASN A 390 -14.82 -4.07 4.70
C ASN A 390 -16.22 -4.58 5.03
N VAL A 391 -16.79 -5.32 4.09
CA VAL A 391 -18.15 -5.88 4.17
C VAL A 391 -18.05 -7.39 4.33
N SER A 392 -18.65 -7.92 5.38
CA SER A 392 -18.67 -9.35 5.71
C SER A 392 -20.09 -9.88 5.87
N THR A 393 -20.23 -11.20 5.81
CA THR A 393 -21.48 -11.88 6.14
C THR A 393 -21.80 -11.79 7.63
N PRO A 394 -23.05 -12.06 8.08
CA PRO A 394 -23.39 -12.24 9.49
C PRO A 394 -22.56 -13.32 10.19
N PRO A 395 -22.41 -13.27 11.52
CA PRO A 395 -21.75 -14.34 12.27
C PRO A 395 -22.44 -15.69 12.05
N GLY A 396 -21.65 -16.76 11.88
CA GLY A 396 -22.18 -18.09 11.66
C GLY A 396 -22.86 -18.30 10.31
N ALA A 397 -22.55 -17.45 9.32
CA ALA A 397 -23.05 -17.58 7.96
C ALA A 397 -22.70 -18.95 7.36
N ASP A 398 -23.64 -19.52 6.63
CA ASP A 398 -23.44 -20.77 5.88
C ASP A 398 -22.88 -20.53 4.47
N ALA A 399 -22.60 -21.59 3.75
CA ALA A 399 -22.07 -21.52 2.39
C ALA A 399 -22.98 -20.75 1.41
N SER A 400 -24.30 -20.74 1.66
CA SER A 400 -25.26 -20.02 0.81
C SER A 400 -25.16 -18.51 1.01
N ALA A 401 -24.94 -18.04 2.23
CA ALA A 401 -24.74 -16.65 2.55
C ALA A 401 -23.42 -16.12 1.96
N TYR A 402 -22.34 -16.88 2.04
CA TYR A 402 -21.07 -16.55 1.35
C TYR A 402 -21.23 -16.49 -0.16
N GLN A 403 -21.98 -17.44 -0.75
CA GLN A 403 -22.23 -17.43 -2.19
C GLN A 403 -23.06 -16.20 -2.61
N ALA A 404 -24.06 -15.82 -1.82
CA ALA A 404 -24.87 -14.61 -2.05
C ALA A 404 -24.01 -13.34 -1.99
N MET A 405 -23.10 -13.24 -1.02
CA MET A 405 -22.16 -12.12 -0.91
C MET A 405 -21.22 -12.06 -2.12
N ARG A 406 -20.61 -13.20 -2.53
CA ARG A 406 -19.77 -13.26 -3.74
C ARG A 406 -20.51 -12.82 -4.99
N ASN A 407 -21.75 -13.28 -5.19
CA ASN A 407 -22.59 -12.88 -6.32
C ASN A 407 -22.93 -11.39 -6.31
N SER A 408 -22.98 -10.78 -5.13
CA SER A 408 -23.27 -9.35 -4.92
C SER A 408 -22.03 -8.47 -4.86
N GLU A 409 -20.80 -9.00 -4.94
CA GLU A 409 -19.54 -8.25 -4.76
C GLU A 409 -19.49 -6.99 -5.64
N LYS A 410 -19.84 -7.13 -6.93
CA LYS A 410 -19.84 -6.00 -7.87
C LYS A 410 -20.86 -4.92 -7.49
N ALA A 411 -22.05 -5.32 -7.02
CA ALA A 411 -23.10 -4.40 -6.61
C ALA A 411 -22.72 -3.71 -5.28
N ILE A 412 -22.19 -4.45 -4.31
CA ILE A 412 -21.70 -3.92 -3.04
C ILE A 412 -20.56 -2.91 -3.28
N SER A 413 -19.55 -3.29 -4.07
CA SER A 413 -18.45 -2.39 -4.39
C SER A 413 -18.92 -1.15 -5.17
N GLY A 414 -19.88 -1.31 -6.09
CA GLY A 414 -20.51 -0.20 -6.79
C GLY A 414 -21.21 0.76 -5.81
N ALA A 415 -21.97 0.23 -4.85
CA ALA A 415 -22.65 1.04 -3.84
C ALA A 415 -21.68 1.87 -2.99
N VAL A 416 -20.57 1.25 -2.53
CA VAL A 416 -19.52 1.95 -1.78
C VAL A 416 -18.84 3.02 -2.65
N TYR A 417 -18.41 2.66 -3.85
CA TYR A 417 -17.67 3.57 -4.75
C TYR A 417 -18.53 4.74 -5.25
N ASP A 418 -19.83 4.54 -5.42
CA ASP A 418 -20.75 5.63 -5.78
C ASP A 418 -20.87 6.66 -4.63
N VAL A 419 -20.82 6.21 -3.37
CA VAL A 419 -20.75 7.13 -2.21
C VAL A 419 -19.42 7.88 -2.19
N VAL A 420 -18.30 7.17 -2.37
CA VAL A 420 -16.95 7.76 -2.44
C VAL A 420 -16.89 8.84 -3.52
N ALA A 421 -17.38 8.55 -4.72
CA ALA A 421 -17.36 9.50 -5.83
C ALA A 421 -18.20 10.75 -5.57
N ARG A 422 -19.39 10.62 -4.96
CA ARG A 422 -20.22 11.77 -4.56
C ARG A 422 -19.54 12.68 -3.54
N MET A 423 -18.57 12.15 -2.79
CA MET A 423 -17.81 12.89 -1.78
C MET A 423 -16.43 13.34 -2.26
N ASN A 424 -16.16 13.28 -3.58
CA ASN A 424 -14.86 13.61 -4.18
C ASN A 424 -13.70 12.77 -3.65
N GLY A 425 -13.95 11.50 -3.29
CA GLY A 425 -12.95 10.55 -2.83
C GLY A 425 -12.35 9.72 -3.95
N SER A 426 -11.42 8.83 -3.57
CA SER A 426 -10.79 7.84 -4.46
C SER A 426 -11.21 6.42 -4.10
N ILE A 427 -11.46 5.60 -5.12
CA ILE A 427 -11.80 4.18 -4.97
C ILE A 427 -10.58 3.29 -4.72
N SER A 428 -9.39 3.85 -4.72
CA SER A 428 -8.14 3.20 -4.33
C SER A 428 -7.23 4.21 -3.66
N ALA A 429 -7.01 4.06 -2.35
CA ALA A 429 -6.15 4.95 -1.58
C ALA A 429 -4.66 4.56 -1.73
N GLU A 430 -4.32 3.30 -1.46
CA GLU A 430 -2.94 2.82 -1.42
C GLU A 430 -2.68 1.54 -2.24
N HIS A 431 -3.70 0.70 -2.47
CA HIS A 431 -3.50 -0.62 -3.09
C HIS A 431 -3.24 -0.57 -4.60
N GLY A 432 -3.53 0.55 -5.28
CA GLY A 432 -3.46 0.67 -6.73
C GLY A 432 -4.69 0.13 -7.45
N VAL A 433 -4.60 0.02 -8.77
CA VAL A 433 -5.68 -0.40 -9.67
C VAL A 433 -5.58 -1.89 -9.99
N GLY A 434 -4.42 -2.36 -10.41
CA GLY A 434 -4.13 -3.74 -10.81
C GLY A 434 -5.16 -4.33 -11.78
N GLN A 435 -5.45 -5.61 -11.61
CA GLN A 435 -6.56 -6.28 -12.30
C GLN A 435 -7.92 -5.98 -11.66
N LEU A 436 -7.93 -5.73 -10.34
CA LEU A 436 -9.17 -5.63 -9.56
C LEU A 436 -10.02 -4.44 -10.00
N ARG A 437 -9.41 -3.29 -10.25
CA ARG A 437 -10.12 -2.02 -10.43
C ARG A 437 -10.06 -1.48 -11.86
N VAL A 438 -9.26 -2.09 -12.76
CA VAL A 438 -9.10 -1.63 -14.14
C VAL A 438 -10.46 -1.48 -14.86
N GLY A 439 -11.39 -2.39 -14.62
CA GLY A 439 -12.75 -2.32 -15.17
C GLY A 439 -13.66 -1.28 -14.52
N SER A 440 -13.27 -0.72 -13.39
CA SER A 440 -14.08 0.25 -12.63
C SER A 440 -13.57 1.68 -12.78
N ILE A 441 -12.27 1.87 -13.03
CA ILE A 441 -11.64 3.20 -13.01
C ILE A 441 -12.31 4.19 -13.96
N GLY A 442 -12.69 3.76 -15.18
CA GLY A 442 -13.33 4.61 -16.18
C GLY A 442 -14.73 5.13 -15.78
N ARG A 443 -15.38 4.52 -14.76
CA ARG A 443 -16.65 5.03 -14.23
C ARG A 443 -16.45 6.22 -13.27
N TYR A 444 -15.31 6.25 -12.57
CA TYR A 444 -15.08 7.18 -11.47
C TYR A 444 -14.03 8.27 -11.78
N LYS A 445 -13.32 8.15 -12.90
CA LYS A 445 -12.42 9.19 -13.38
C LYS A 445 -13.02 9.94 -14.58
N PRO A 446 -12.76 11.25 -14.70
CA PRO A 446 -13.16 12.02 -15.87
C PRO A 446 -12.59 11.45 -17.17
N ALA A 447 -13.38 11.52 -18.26
CA ALA A 447 -12.98 10.97 -19.56
C ALA A 447 -11.67 11.59 -20.10
N ASN A 448 -11.42 12.88 -19.86
CA ASN A 448 -10.19 13.55 -20.25
C ASN A 448 -8.97 13.04 -19.44
N GLU A 449 -9.13 12.69 -18.16
CA GLU A 449 -8.08 12.11 -17.35
C GLU A 449 -7.73 10.70 -17.86
N MET A 450 -8.75 9.88 -18.19
CA MET A 450 -8.55 8.56 -18.82
C MET A 450 -7.82 8.68 -20.16
N ALA A 451 -8.19 9.67 -21.00
CA ALA A 451 -7.53 9.92 -22.27
C ALA A 451 -6.05 10.35 -22.12
N MET A 452 -5.74 11.17 -21.11
CA MET A 452 -4.35 11.54 -20.80
C MET A 452 -3.54 10.33 -20.35
N MET A 453 -4.05 9.50 -19.44
CA MET A 453 -3.38 8.28 -18.98
C MET A 453 -3.12 7.30 -20.15
N ALA A 454 -4.12 7.08 -21.01
CA ALA A 454 -3.96 6.25 -22.21
C ALA A 454 -2.90 6.83 -23.18
N SER A 455 -2.84 8.15 -23.31
CA SER A 455 -1.83 8.81 -24.16
C SER A 455 -0.41 8.65 -23.60
N ILE A 456 -0.24 8.78 -22.26
CA ILE A 456 1.04 8.52 -21.59
C ILE A 456 1.46 7.06 -21.78
N LYS A 457 0.53 6.11 -21.59
CA LYS A 457 0.82 4.68 -21.82
C LYS A 457 1.30 4.43 -23.23
N ARG A 458 0.58 4.92 -24.26
CA ARG A 458 0.97 4.76 -25.67
C ARG A 458 2.30 5.43 -26.02
N LEU A 459 2.60 6.58 -25.37
CA LEU A 459 3.88 7.26 -25.58
C LEU A 459 5.06 6.43 -25.10
N PHE A 460 4.97 5.85 -23.88
CA PHE A 460 6.04 5.05 -23.31
C PHE A 460 6.08 3.62 -23.83
N ASP A 461 4.94 2.98 -23.93
CA ASP A 461 4.81 1.58 -24.33
C ASP A 461 3.86 1.41 -25.53
N PRO A 462 4.30 1.82 -26.73
CA PRO A 462 3.46 1.73 -27.94
C PRO A 462 3.15 0.30 -28.37
N LEU A 463 3.85 -0.70 -27.85
CA LEU A 463 3.63 -2.11 -28.12
C LEU A 463 2.70 -2.80 -27.11
N GLY A 464 2.37 -2.13 -25.99
CA GLY A 464 1.50 -2.67 -24.96
C GLY A 464 2.08 -3.88 -24.20
N LEU A 465 3.40 -3.98 -24.08
CA LEU A 465 4.08 -5.15 -23.52
C LEU A 465 4.31 -5.07 -21.99
N PHE A 466 4.28 -3.86 -21.42
CA PHE A 466 4.60 -3.64 -20.02
C PHE A 466 3.35 -3.73 -19.16
N ASN A 467 3.27 -4.78 -18.37
CA ASN A 467 2.19 -5.06 -17.42
C ASN A 467 0.79 -4.84 -18.06
N PRO A 468 0.48 -5.50 -19.19
CA PRO A 468 -0.74 -5.22 -19.94
C PRO A 468 -2.00 -5.48 -19.11
N GLY A 469 -3.05 -4.68 -19.33
CA GLY A 469 -4.32 -4.79 -18.60
C GLY A 469 -4.26 -4.37 -17.14
N ARG A 470 -3.24 -3.59 -16.72
CA ARG A 470 -3.11 -2.99 -15.39
C ARG A 470 -3.17 -1.47 -15.52
N VAL A 471 -3.68 -0.79 -14.50
CA VAL A 471 -3.92 0.66 -14.42
C VAL A 471 -4.96 1.14 -15.43
N ILE A 472 -4.80 0.84 -16.71
CA ILE A 472 -5.78 1.08 -17.78
C ILE A 472 -6.02 -0.23 -18.55
N ALA A 473 -7.22 -0.38 -19.13
CA ALA A 473 -7.53 -1.55 -19.94
C ALA A 473 -6.56 -1.65 -21.13
N ALA A 474 -6.24 -2.86 -21.54
CA ALA A 474 -5.59 -3.10 -22.81
C ALA A 474 -6.55 -2.72 -23.96
N ASP A 475 -6.02 -2.08 -25.01
CA ASP A 475 -6.79 -1.74 -26.21
C ASP A 475 -7.19 -3.00 -26.98
#